data_31b3441248be2dbae72339843835383f
#
_entry.id   31b3441248be2dbae72339843835383f
#
_cell.length_a   1.000
_cell.length_b   1.000
_cell.length_c   1.000
_cell.angle_alpha   90.00
_cell.angle_beta   90.00
_cell.angle_gamma   90.00
#
_symmetry.space_group_name_H-M   'P 1'
#
loop_
_entity.id
_entity.type
_entity.pdbx_description
1 polymer ?
#
loop_
_entity_poly.entity_id
_entity_poly.type
_entity_poly.pdbx_seq_one_letter_code
_entity_poly.pdbx_strand_id
1 'polypeptide(L)'
;MGSLYRFTCEGCGFEVITSGGFDVGMMAATQTIACSSCRTLEDVHVGDAPTTSPEDVAKRTLRCSNSPGHSVTQWNHPGPCPACGETMSRGDLTVSWD
;
A
#
# COMPACT_ATOMS: atom_id res chain seq x y z
N MET A 1 -3.98 10.05 -12.13
CA MET A 1 -2.56 9.76 -12.02
C MET A 1 -2.22 9.24 -10.63
N GLY A 2 -1.38 8.22 -10.55
CA GLY A 2 -0.95 7.67 -9.29
C GLY A 2 0.32 8.32 -8.78
N SER A 3 0.56 8.22 -7.48
CA SER A 3 1.71 8.82 -6.83
C SER A 3 2.35 7.84 -5.86
N LEU A 4 3.67 7.81 -5.83
CA LEU A 4 4.44 7.02 -4.88
C LEU A 4 5.19 7.95 -3.95
N TYR A 5 5.13 7.64 -2.66
CA TYR A 5 5.80 8.41 -1.61
C TYR A 5 6.74 7.52 -0.82
N ARG A 6 7.73 8.13 -0.23
CA ARG A 6 8.62 7.42 0.70
C ARG A 6 7.99 7.47 2.10
N PHE A 7 7.72 6.30 2.66
CA PHE A 7 7.23 6.16 4.02
C PHE A 7 8.35 5.63 4.90
N THR A 8 8.51 6.25 6.06
CA THR A 8 9.57 5.89 7.01
C THR A 8 8.99 5.69 8.40
N CYS A 9 9.61 4.79 9.16
CA CYS A 9 9.29 4.58 10.56
C CYS A 9 10.47 5.03 11.41
N GLU A 10 10.26 6.04 12.23
CA GLU A 10 11.32 6.55 13.09
C GLU A 10 11.64 5.60 14.25
N GLY A 11 10.69 4.72 14.60
CA GLY A 11 10.88 3.78 15.70
C GLY A 11 11.83 2.63 15.39
N CYS A 12 11.81 2.11 14.16
CA CYS A 12 12.64 0.97 13.79
C CYS A 12 13.49 1.17 12.53
N GLY A 13 13.34 2.30 11.85
CA GLY A 13 14.10 2.60 10.64
C GLY A 13 13.56 1.96 9.36
N PHE A 14 12.39 1.33 9.42
CA PHE A 14 11.77 0.75 8.22
C PHE A 14 11.46 1.85 7.20
N GLU A 15 11.75 1.58 5.93
CA GLU A 15 11.51 2.53 4.85
C GLU A 15 10.99 1.79 3.63
N VAL A 16 10.00 2.37 2.96
CA VAL A 16 9.38 1.76 1.78
C VAL A 16 8.78 2.85 0.90
N ILE A 17 8.70 2.58 -0.40
CA ILE A 17 8.07 3.48 -1.37
C ILE A 17 6.77 2.82 -1.84
N THR A 18 5.64 3.46 -1.52
CA THR A 18 4.31 2.98 -1.91
C THR A 18 3.38 4.17 -2.14
N SER A 19 2.16 3.88 -2.66
CA SER A 19 1.12 4.91 -2.80
C SER A 19 0.53 5.33 -1.46
N GLY A 20 0.61 4.48 -0.44
CA GLY A 20 0.09 4.80 0.88
C GLY A 20 -1.41 4.64 1.03
N GLY A 21 -2.04 3.81 0.21
CA GLY A 21 -3.46 3.53 0.26
C GLY A 21 -4.03 3.21 -1.12
N PHE A 22 -5.30 3.53 -1.31
CA PHE A 22 -5.94 3.39 -2.61
C PHE A 22 -5.41 4.48 -3.54
N ASP A 23 -5.02 4.09 -4.75
CA ASP A 23 -4.51 5.03 -5.74
C ASP A 23 -4.98 4.62 -7.12
N VAL A 24 -5.10 5.61 -8.01
CA VAL A 24 -5.62 5.40 -9.35
C VAL A 24 -4.68 6.06 -10.35
N GLY A 25 -4.12 5.24 -11.24
CA GLY A 25 -3.41 5.71 -12.41
C GLY A 25 -4.37 5.90 -13.58
N MET A 26 -3.82 6.04 -14.78
CA MET A 26 -4.62 6.24 -15.97
C MET A 26 -5.42 4.98 -16.34
N MET A 27 -4.85 3.80 -16.17
CA MET A 27 -5.44 2.53 -16.60
C MET A 27 -5.65 1.52 -15.48
N ALA A 28 -5.09 1.73 -14.31
CA ALA A 28 -5.11 0.77 -13.24
C ALA A 28 -5.33 1.43 -11.88
N ALA A 29 -5.97 0.69 -10.98
CA ALA A 29 -6.12 1.09 -9.58
C ALA A 29 -5.31 0.13 -8.71
N THR A 30 -4.70 0.67 -7.65
CA THR A 30 -3.90 -0.11 -6.71
C THR A 30 -4.34 0.18 -5.28
N GLN A 31 -4.00 -0.73 -4.38
CA GLN A 31 -4.20 -0.57 -2.95
C GLN A 31 -2.93 -1.02 -2.24
N THR A 32 -2.46 -0.19 -1.30
CA THR A 32 -1.34 -0.59 -0.45
C THR A 32 -1.83 -1.60 0.57
N ILE A 33 -1.07 -2.68 0.75
CA ILE A 33 -1.35 -3.71 1.74
C ILE A 33 -0.17 -3.87 2.67
N ALA A 34 -0.45 -4.33 3.88
CA ALA A 34 0.57 -4.69 4.85
C ALA A 34 0.55 -6.21 5.02
N CYS A 35 1.71 -6.84 4.85
CA CYS A 35 1.88 -8.27 5.09
C CYS A 35 2.63 -8.46 6.40
N SER A 36 1.96 -9.09 7.39
CA SER A 36 2.58 -9.32 8.70
C SER A 36 3.70 -10.35 8.67
N SER A 37 3.63 -11.29 7.73
CA SER A 37 4.68 -12.31 7.59
C SER A 37 5.94 -11.75 6.94
N CYS A 38 5.79 -10.91 5.92
CA CYS A 38 6.92 -10.26 5.26
C CYS A 38 7.37 -8.99 5.98
N ARG A 39 6.54 -8.46 6.87
CA ARG A 39 6.79 -7.20 7.58
C ARG A 39 7.09 -6.04 6.64
N THR A 40 6.28 -5.92 5.59
CA THR A 40 6.46 -4.87 4.58
C THR A 40 5.13 -4.41 4.04
N LEU A 41 5.18 -3.29 3.30
CA LEU A 41 4.05 -2.76 2.57
C LEU A 41 4.30 -2.97 1.09
N GLU A 42 3.23 -3.18 0.32
CA GLU A 42 3.32 -3.21 -1.13
C GLU A 42 2.03 -2.71 -1.76
N ASP A 43 2.13 -2.21 -2.98
CA ASP A 43 0.97 -1.83 -3.77
C ASP A 43 0.56 -2.99 -4.66
N VAL A 44 -0.70 -3.37 -4.61
CA VAL A 44 -1.23 -4.46 -5.44
C VAL A 44 -2.29 -3.92 -6.37
N HIS A 45 -2.34 -4.46 -7.59
CA HIS A 45 -3.35 -4.12 -8.58
C HIS A 45 -4.71 -4.65 -8.12
N VAL A 46 -5.70 -3.78 -8.04
CA VAL A 46 -7.02 -4.15 -7.54
C VAL A 46 -8.16 -3.95 -8.54
N GLY A 47 -7.87 -3.40 -9.70
CA GLY A 47 -8.87 -3.21 -10.73
C GLY A 47 -8.42 -2.22 -11.79
N ASP A 48 -9.32 -1.92 -12.70
CA ASP A 48 -9.07 -0.98 -13.79
C ASP A 48 -9.60 0.40 -13.44
N ALA A 49 -8.84 1.43 -13.76
CA ALA A 49 -9.31 2.79 -13.65
C ALA A 49 -10.15 3.15 -14.90
N PRO A 50 -11.15 4.01 -14.77
CA PRO A 50 -11.62 4.70 -13.56
C PRO A 50 -12.74 3.98 -12.81
N THR A 51 -13.04 2.73 -13.15
CA THR A 51 -14.23 2.02 -12.66
C THR A 51 -14.10 1.43 -11.27
N THR A 52 -12.87 1.20 -10.79
CA THR A 52 -12.64 0.65 -9.46
C THR A 52 -12.71 1.75 -8.40
N SER A 53 -13.48 1.50 -7.34
CA SER A 53 -13.60 2.42 -6.20
C SER A 53 -13.00 1.80 -4.94
N PRO A 54 -12.74 2.62 -3.89
CA PRO A 54 -12.28 2.08 -2.60
C PRO A 54 -13.24 1.06 -2.00
N GLU A 55 -14.55 1.21 -2.24
CA GLU A 55 -15.55 0.25 -1.75
C GLU A 55 -15.42 -1.09 -2.44
N ASP A 56 -15.07 -1.11 -3.72
CA ASP A 56 -14.83 -2.35 -4.44
C ASP A 56 -13.62 -3.08 -3.87
N VAL A 57 -12.57 -2.34 -3.52
CA VAL A 57 -11.36 -2.89 -2.91
C VAL A 57 -11.69 -3.57 -1.57
N ALA A 58 -12.55 -2.94 -0.76
CA ALA A 58 -12.92 -3.47 0.55
C ALA A 58 -13.59 -4.85 0.45
N LYS A 59 -14.19 -5.18 -0.70
CA LYS A 59 -14.87 -6.44 -0.93
C LYS A 59 -13.95 -7.52 -1.50
N ARG A 60 -12.72 -7.18 -1.86
CA ARG A 60 -11.79 -8.13 -2.47
C ARG A 60 -10.93 -8.82 -1.43
N THR A 61 -10.54 -10.05 -1.74
CA THR A 61 -9.52 -10.75 -0.95
C THR A 61 -8.16 -10.37 -1.52
N LEU A 62 -7.39 -9.60 -0.75
CA LEU A 62 -6.04 -9.20 -1.15
C LEU A 62 -5.03 -10.24 -0.68
N ARG A 63 -3.95 -10.39 -1.42
CA ARG A 63 -2.95 -11.42 -1.16
C ARG A 63 -1.55 -10.84 -1.26
N CYS A 64 -0.64 -11.41 -0.46
CA CYS A 64 0.78 -11.09 -0.53
C CYS A 64 1.36 -11.65 -1.83
N SER A 65 2.17 -10.86 -2.52
CA SER A 65 2.80 -11.28 -3.77
C SER A 65 3.83 -12.40 -3.58
N ASN A 66 4.41 -12.51 -2.37
CA ASN A 66 5.38 -13.57 -2.07
C ASN A 66 4.73 -14.91 -1.79
N SER A 67 3.55 -14.90 -1.15
CA SER A 67 2.85 -16.13 -0.84
C SER A 67 1.37 -15.86 -0.58
N PRO A 68 0.46 -16.56 -1.28
CA PRO A 68 -0.98 -16.38 -1.07
C PRO A 68 -1.45 -16.87 0.30
N GLY A 69 -0.62 -17.61 1.04
CA GLY A 69 -0.93 -18.06 2.40
C GLY A 69 -0.68 -17.01 3.48
N HIS A 70 0.01 -15.91 3.15
CA HIS A 70 0.27 -14.84 4.11
C HIS A 70 -0.98 -14.01 4.35
N SER A 71 -1.19 -13.63 5.62
CA SER A 71 -2.28 -12.71 5.98
C SER A 71 -1.88 -11.28 5.65
N VAL A 72 -2.77 -10.59 4.94
CA VAL A 72 -2.55 -9.18 4.60
C VAL A 72 -3.76 -8.36 4.99
N THR A 73 -3.54 -7.07 5.24
CA THR A 73 -4.59 -6.10 5.51
C THR A 73 -4.39 -4.89 4.62
N GLN A 74 -5.47 -4.18 4.32
CA GLN A 74 -5.36 -2.90 3.62
C GLN A 74 -4.61 -1.92 4.52
N TRP A 75 -3.69 -1.17 3.92
CA TRP A 75 -2.93 -0.16 4.64
C TRP A 75 -3.18 1.20 4.01
N ASN A 76 -3.56 2.17 4.84
CA ASN A 76 -3.79 3.54 4.40
C ASN A 76 -3.03 4.49 5.32
N HIS A 77 -2.43 5.51 4.72
CA HIS A 77 -1.75 6.56 5.50
C HIS A 77 -2.80 7.47 6.17
N PRO A 78 -2.63 7.84 7.44
CA PRO A 78 -1.59 7.38 8.35
C PRO A 78 -1.86 5.97 8.86
N GLY A 79 -0.82 5.15 8.92
CA GLY A 79 -0.97 3.76 9.32
C GLY A 79 0.25 3.23 10.06
N PRO A 80 0.13 2.04 10.66
CA PRO A 80 1.19 1.48 11.47
C PRO A 80 2.31 0.88 10.61
N CYS A 81 3.54 0.94 11.12
CA CYS A 81 4.67 0.28 10.51
C CYS A 81 4.44 -1.24 10.56
N PRO A 82 4.60 -1.96 9.44
CA PRO A 82 4.39 -3.41 9.42
C PRO A 82 5.47 -4.18 10.20
N ALA A 83 6.57 -3.53 10.54
CA ALA A 83 7.66 -4.16 11.28
C ALA A 83 7.55 -3.96 12.80
N CYS A 84 7.12 -2.77 13.27
CA CYS A 84 7.11 -2.49 14.72
C CYS A 84 5.76 -1.95 15.23
N GLY A 85 4.84 -1.57 14.36
CA GLY A 85 3.52 -1.10 14.77
C GLY A 85 3.39 0.39 15.05
N GLU A 86 4.47 1.15 15.03
CA GLU A 86 4.39 2.60 15.23
C GLU A 86 3.89 3.29 13.96
N THR A 87 3.25 4.45 14.12
CA THR A 87 2.74 5.22 12.98
C THR A 87 3.89 5.67 12.09
N MET A 88 3.75 5.40 10.79
CA MET A 88 4.75 5.80 9.80
C MET A 88 4.54 7.24 9.35
N SER A 89 5.63 7.87 8.94
CA SER A 89 5.63 9.22 8.38
C SER A 89 5.71 9.15 6.86
N ARG A 90 4.95 10.02 6.18
CA ARG A 90 5.01 10.15 4.72
C ARG A 90 6.02 11.23 4.35
N GLY A 91 6.97 10.87 3.52
CA GLY A 91 7.94 11.82 2.98
C GLY A 91 7.47 12.42 1.66
N ASP A 92 8.43 12.89 0.88
CA ASP A 92 8.15 13.57 -0.37
C ASP A 92 7.66 12.62 -1.47
N LEU A 93 6.96 13.18 -2.44
CA LEU A 93 6.58 12.47 -3.65
C LEU A 93 7.85 11.99 -4.37
N THR A 94 7.94 10.68 -4.59
CA THR A 94 9.10 10.06 -5.21
C THR A 94 8.88 9.83 -6.70
N VAL A 95 7.72 9.29 -7.08
CA VAL A 95 7.39 8.95 -8.47
C VAL A 95 5.91 9.19 -8.72
N SER A 96 5.60 9.72 -9.90
CA SER A 96 4.24 9.72 -10.42
C SER A 96 4.12 8.58 -11.43
N TRP A 97 2.99 7.87 -11.42
CA TRP A 97 2.78 6.76 -12.33
C TRP A 97 1.38 6.82 -12.96
N ASP A 98 1.22 6.12 -14.05
CA ASP A 98 -0.06 6.05 -14.75
C ASP A 98 -0.68 4.65 -14.66
#